data_f29a52e0aa7632b5d6a794443373d334
#
_entry.id   f29a52e0aa7632b5d6a794443373d334
#
_cell.length_a   1.000
_cell.length_b   1.000
_cell.length_c   1.000
_cell.angle_alpha   90.00
_cell.angle_beta   90.00
_cell.angle_gamma   90.00
#
_symmetry.space_group_name_H-M   'P 1'
#
loop_
_entity.id
_entity.type
_entity.pdbx_description
1 polymer ?
#
loop_
_entity_poly.entity_id
_entity_poly.type
_entity_poly.pdbx_seq_one_letter_code
_entity_poly.pdbx_strand_id
1 'polypeptide(L)'
;MRFGFARVFEGYAHAWKLENESLHRRGFPVIHWRNNMIWFTLLPVIFCAAVTGLFSASTGRILWEIPVFFFSQSIIAFTLLELVNYVEHYGIVRKEIAPGKYERVNPIHSWNASHLLSNFFLFQLQRHSDHHANAIKRYQVLNHYDISPQLPFGYPTMILIAALPPLWFPMMNKRLEEWSSQVLATP
;
A
#
# COMPACT_ATOMS: atom_id res chain seq x y z
N MET A 1 0.30 12.98 -9.95
CA MET A 1 1.01 11.86 -9.28
C MET A 1 1.69 10.99 -10.33
N ARG A 2 2.98 10.73 -10.24
CA ARG A 2 3.64 9.73 -11.08
C ARG A 2 3.27 8.35 -10.55
N PHE A 3 2.40 7.65 -11.27
CA PHE A 3 2.11 6.25 -11.07
C PHE A 3 3.18 5.43 -11.76
N GLY A 4 3.66 4.40 -11.14
CA GLY A 4 4.43 3.41 -11.84
C GLY A 4 5.46 2.68 -10.98
N PHE A 5 6.03 1.68 -11.57
CA PHE A 5 7.12 0.84 -11.05
C PHE A 5 8.26 1.65 -10.39
N ALA A 6 8.49 2.91 -10.82
CA ALA A 6 9.46 3.79 -10.21
C ALA A 6 9.26 3.96 -8.69
N ARG A 7 8.02 4.08 -8.21
CA ARG A 7 7.74 4.22 -6.77
C ARG A 7 8.06 2.96 -5.97
N VAL A 8 7.83 1.78 -6.56
CA VAL A 8 8.18 0.51 -5.92
C VAL A 8 9.69 0.43 -5.72
N PHE A 9 10.47 0.79 -6.75
CA PHE A 9 11.94 0.82 -6.64
C PHE A 9 12.45 1.91 -5.69
N GLU A 10 11.85 3.09 -5.72
CA GLU A 10 12.15 4.18 -4.76
C GLU A 10 11.85 3.75 -3.32
N GLY A 11 10.68 3.12 -3.09
CA GLY A 11 10.30 2.59 -1.78
C GLY A 11 11.25 1.51 -1.29
N TYR A 12 11.64 0.59 -2.17
CA TYR A 12 12.61 -0.44 -1.85
C TYR A 12 14.00 0.14 -1.51
N ALA A 13 14.49 1.09 -2.31
CA ALA A 13 15.75 1.77 -2.04
C ALA A 13 15.70 2.58 -0.74
N HIS A 14 14.56 3.23 -0.45
CA HIS A 14 14.35 3.94 0.80
C HIS A 14 14.34 3.01 2.02
N ALA A 15 13.69 1.85 1.90
CA ALA A 15 13.70 0.83 2.96
C ALA A 15 15.12 0.33 3.26
N TRP A 16 15.92 0.09 2.22
CA TRP A 16 17.35 -0.24 2.39
C TRP A 16 18.11 0.87 3.13
N LYS A 17 17.89 2.12 2.76
CA LYS A 17 18.54 3.27 3.42
C LYS A 17 18.18 3.31 4.91
N LEU A 18 16.90 3.20 5.26
CA LEU A 18 16.41 3.22 6.64
C LEU A 18 16.99 2.08 7.48
N GLU A 19 17.01 0.85 6.91
CA GLU A 19 17.57 -0.31 7.60
C GLU A 19 19.08 -0.14 7.83
N ASN A 20 19.82 0.33 6.83
CA ASN A 20 21.26 0.58 6.95
C ASN A 20 21.56 1.66 8.00
N GLU A 21 20.80 2.75 8.05
CA GLU A 21 20.92 3.78 9.08
C GLU A 21 20.61 3.21 10.48
N SER A 22 19.62 2.33 10.59
CA SER A 22 19.27 1.64 11.82
C SER A 22 20.40 0.74 12.30
N LEU A 23 20.98 -0.06 11.40
CA LEU A 23 22.12 -0.94 11.71
C LEU A 23 23.35 -0.14 12.12
N HIS A 24 23.66 0.93 11.39
CA HIS A 24 24.80 1.79 11.70
C HIS A 24 24.67 2.40 13.11
N ARG A 25 23.49 2.90 13.49
CA ARG A 25 23.22 3.40 14.84
C ARG A 25 23.41 2.35 15.94
N ARG A 26 23.28 1.06 15.59
CA ARG A 26 23.50 -0.09 16.49
C ARG A 26 24.92 -0.63 16.44
N GLY A 27 25.83 -0.03 15.65
CA GLY A 27 27.22 -0.47 15.50
C GLY A 27 27.41 -1.70 14.61
N PHE A 28 26.44 -2.04 13.74
CA PHE A 28 26.51 -3.19 12.84
C PHE A 28 26.84 -2.76 11.41
N PRO A 29 27.62 -3.57 10.65
CA PRO A 29 27.85 -3.33 9.23
C PRO A 29 26.58 -3.63 8.41
N VAL A 30 26.53 -3.09 7.18
CA VAL A 30 25.41 -3.30 6.24
C VAL A 30 25.22 -4.78 5.91
N ILE A 31 26.31 -5.50 5.67
CA ILE A 31 26.29 -6.96 5.45
C ILE A 31 26.36 -7.65 6.80
N HIS A 32 25.21 -7.86 7.40
CA HIS A 32 25.05 -8.51 8.70
C HIS A 32 23.76 -9.33 8.72
N TRP A 33 23.74 -10.44 9.44
CA TRP A 33 22.55 -11.32 9.55
C TRP A 33 21.32 -10.61 10.15
N ARG A 34 21.50 -9.50 10.87
CA ARG A 34 20.42 -8.66 11.41
C ARG A 34 19.85 -7.66 10.40
N ASN A 35 20.39 -7.62 9.17
CA ASN A 35 19.83 -6.78 8.13
C ASN A 35 18.60 -7.45 7.54
N ASN A 36 17.43 -6.94 7.89
CA ASN A 36 16.14 -7.49 7.44
C ASN A 36 15.98 -7.42 5.92
N MET A 37 16.56 -6.40 5.27
CA MET A 37 16.44 -6.22 3.82
C MET A 37 17.17 -7.33 3.05
N ILE A 38 18.27 -7.88 3.60
CA ILE A 38 18.92 -9.06 3.02
C ILE A 38 17.94 -10.24 3.01
N TRP A 39 17.28 -10.50 4.12
CA TRP A 39 16.34 -11.61 4.24
C TRP A 39 15.08 -11.42 3.40
N PHE A 40 14.53 -10.21 3.36
CA PHE A 40 13.38 -9.90 2.51
C PHE A 40 13.67 -10.06 1.03
N THR A 41 14.94 -9.91 0.63
CA THR A 41 15.37 -10.14 -0.76
C THR A 41 15.67 -11.62 -1.02
N LEU A 42 16.42 -12.27 -0.13
CA LEU A 42 16.92 -13.63 -0.36
C LEU A 42 15.85 -14.71 -0.12
N LEU A 43 15.04 -14.60 0.93
CA LEU A 43 14.09 -15.66 1.29
C LEU A 43 13.06 -15.96 0.19
N PRO A 44 12.45 -14.99 -0.49
CA PRO A 44 11.55 -15.28 -1.60
C PRO A 44 12.23 -16.01 -2.76
N VAL A 45 13.48 -15.63 -3.07
CA VAL A 45 14.27 -16.27 -4.15
C VAL A 45 14.62 -17.70 -3.75
N ILE A 46 15.12 -17.91 -2.52
CA ILE A 46 15.45 -19.24 -1.99
C ILE A 46 14.21 -20.12 -1.96
N PHE A 47 13.08 -19.59 -1.50
CA PHE A 47 11.82 -20.31 -1.48
C PHE A 47 11.38 -20.73 -2.89
N CYS A 48 11.40 -19.81 -3.85
CA CYS A 48 11.07 -20.09 -5.24
C CYS A 48 11.99 -21.17 -5.82
N ALA A 49 13.31 -21.06 -5.60
CA ALA A 49 14.27 -22.04 -6.04
C ALA A 49 14.07 -23.42 -5.40
N ALA A 50 13.81 -23.48 -4.09
CA ALA A 50 13.55 -24.71 -3.36
C ALA A 50 12.28 -25.42 -3.87
N VAL A 51 11.18 -24.67 -4.05
CA VAL A 51 9.92 -25.21 -4.59
C VAL A 51 10.14 -25.73 -6.02
N THR A 52 10.80 -24.93 -6.87
CA THR A 52 11.11 -25.33 -8.25
C THR A 52 11.97 -26.60 -8.26
N GLY A 53 13.01 -26.65 -7.46
CA GLY A 53 13.90 -27.82 -7.39
C GLY A 53 13.19 -29.09 -6.91
N LEU A 54 12.39 -28.97 -5.84
CA LEU A 54 11.64 -30.10 -5.29
C LEU A 54 10.67 -30.71 -6.31
N PHE A 55 9.85 -29.88 -6.95
CA PHE A 55 8.88 -30.36 -7.93
C PHE A 55 9.52 -30.79 -9.24
N SER A 56 10.62 -30.16 -9.66
CA SER A 56 11.39 -30.59 -10.82
C SER A 56 12.01 -31.98 -10.60
N ALA A 57 12.54 -32.24 -9.41
CA ALA A 57 13.10 -33.56 -9.06
C ALA A 57 12.02 -34.65 -9.06
N SER A 58 10.81 -34.36 -8.62
CA SER A 58 9.70 -35.32 -8.61
C SER A 58 9.15 -35.64 -10.00
N THR A 59 9.27 -34.71 -10.95
CA THR A 59 8.74 -34.87 -12.32
C THR A 59 9.80 -35.26 -13.36
N GLY A 60 11.08 -35.25 -12.98
CA GLY A 60 12.19 -35.53 -13.87
C GLY A 60 12.45 -34.44 -14.95
N ARG A 61 11.79 -33.29 -14.86
CA ARG A 61 12.01 -32.14 -15.76
C ARG A 61 12.08 -30.82 -15.00
N ILE A 62 12.77 -29.81 -15.56
CA ILE A 62 12.79 -28.47 -14.97
C ILE A 62 11.44 -27.80 -15.18
N LEU A 63 10.77 -27.43 -14.07
CA LEU A 63 9.46 -26.79 -14.07
C LEU A 63 9.60 -25.26 -14.06
N TRP A 64 9.88 -24.65 -15.22
CA TRP A 64 9.98 -23.20 -15.38
C TRP A 64 8.66 -22.46 -15.09
N GLU A 65 7.56 -23.16 -15.14
CA GLU A 65 6.24 -22.61 -14.83
C GLU A 65 6.15 -22.08 -13.40
N ILE A 66 6.88 -22.69 -12.45
CA ILE A 66 6.88 -22.28 -11.04
C ILE A 66 7.50 -20.90 -10.86
N PRO A 67 8.75 -20.62 -11.25
CA PRO A 67 9.31 -19.28 -11.11
C PRO A 67 8.56 -18.23 -11.95
N VAL A 68 8.09 -18.58 -13.15
CA VAL A 68 7.26 -17.68 -13.96
C VAL A 68 5.98 -17.30 -13.20
N PHE A 69 5.26 -18.27 -12.64
CA PHE A 69 4.07 -18.00 -11.84
C PHE A 69 4.43 -17.16 -10.59
N PHE A 70 5.49 -17.52 -9.87
CA PHE A 70 5.91 -16.84 -8.65
C PHE A 70 6.20 -15.34 -8.88
N PHE A 71 6.96 -15.02 -9.91
CA PHE A 71 7.29 -13.62 -10.21
C PHE A 71 6.11 -12.86 -10.85
N SER A 72 5.33 -13.52 -11.70
CA SER A 72 4.16 -12.88 -12.30
C SER A 72 3.10 -12.51 -11.25
N GLN A 73 2.80 -13.43 -10.32
CA GLN A 73 1.85 -13.12 -9.24
C GLN A 73 2.39 -12.04 -8.29
N SER A 74 3.71 -11.99 -8.08
CA SER A 74 4.33 -10.92 -7.27
C SER A 74 4.17 -9.55 -7.92
N ILE A 75 4.34 -9.46 -9.25
CA ILE A 75 4.09 -8.23 -10.02
C ILE A 75 2.62 -7.79 -9.88
N ILE A 76 1.68 -8.72 -10.02
CA ILE A 76 0.26 -8.43 -9.83
C ILE A 76 -0.01 -7.95 -8.41
N ALA A 77 0.54 -8.63 -7.41
CA ALA A 77 0.31 -8.32 -6.00
C ALA A 77 0.76 -6.89 -5.64
N PHE A 78 1.99 -6.50 -6.00
CA PHE A 78 2.43 -5.14 -5.70
C PHE A 78 1.74 -4.08 -6.56
N THR A 79 1.33 -4.40 -7.79
CA THR A 79 0.53 -3.49 -8.61
C THR A 79 -0.83 -3.22 -7.96
N LEU A 80 -1.48 -4.26 -7.43
CA LEU A 80 -2.72 -4.12 -6.68
C LEU A 80 -2.52 -3.29 -5.40
N LEU A 81 -1.42 -3.50 -4.68
CA LEU A 81 -1.10 -2.71 -3.51
C LEU A 81 -0.92 -1.22 -3.84
N GLU A 82 -0.23 -0.90 -4.93
CA GLU A 82 -0.09 0.49 -5.40
C GLU A 82 -1.43 1.10 -5.82
N LEU A 83 -2.32 0.31 -6.45
CA LEU A 83 -3.67 0.77 -6.76
C LEU A 83 -4.50 1.04 -5.50
N VAL A 84 -4.36 0.22 -4.46
CA VAL A 84 -4.98 0.48 -3.15
C VAL A 84 -4.48 1.79 -2.59
N ASN A 85 -3.17 1.98 -2.47
CA ASN A 85 -2.56 3.22 -1.99
C ASN A 85 -3.05 4.46 -2.78
N TYR A 86 -3.22 4.30 -4.08
CA TYR A 86 -3.75 5.38 -4.92
C TYR A 86 -5.20 5.72 -4.61
N VAL A 87 -6.05 4.71 -4.50
CA VAL A 87 -7.46 4.89 -4.14
C VAL A 87 -7.58 5.59 -2.79
N GLU A 88 -6.78 5.16 -1.82
CA GLU A 88 -6.81 5.66 -0.44
C GLU A 88 -6.38 7.12 -0.30
N HIS A 89 -5.47 7.57 -1.16
CA HIS A 89 -4.86 8.91 -1.03
C HIS A 89 -5.12 9.83 -2.22
N TYR A 90 -6.04 9.48 -3.12
CA TYR A 90 -6.29 10.24 -4.33
C TYR A 90 -6.65 11.71 -4.04
N GLY A 91 -5.81 12.63 -4.56
CA GLY A 91 -6.05 14.07 -4.51
C GLY A 91 -5.92 14.72 -3.13
N ILE A 92 -5.74 13.95 -2.06
CA ILE A 92 -5.62 14.47 -0.70
C ILE A 92 -4.15 14.77 -0.40
N VAL A 93 -3.86 16.00 0.00
CA VAL A 93 -2.51 16.46 0.33
C VAL A 93 -2.52 17.04 1.74
N ARG A 94 -1.54 16.65 2.55
CA ARG A 94 -1.34 17.23 3.88
C ARG A 94 -0.80 18.65 3.76
N LYS A 95 -1.28 19.53 4.62
CA LYS A 95 -0.82 20.92 4.69
C LYS A 95 0.63 21.00 5.16
N GLU A 96 1.45 21.74 4.45
CA GLU A 96 2.80 22.06 4.87
C GLU A 96 2.75 23.18 5.91
N ILE A 97 3.26 22.91 7.12
CA ILE A 97 3.27 23.86 8.25
C ILE A 97 4.60 24.60 8.38
N ALA A 98 5.66 24.08 7.81
CA ALA A 98 6.97 24.71 7.68
C ALA A 98 7.74 24.02 6.53
N PRO A 99 8.79 24.61 5.94
CA PRO A 99 9.54 24.00 4.84
C PRO A 99 9.93 22.55 5.11
N GLY A 100 9.38 21.61 4.32
CA GLY A 100 9.57 20.17 4.46
C GLY A 100 8.87 19.52 5.66
N LYS A 101 8.09 20.27 6.44
CA LYS A 101 7.36 19.76 7.61
C LYS A 101 5.85 19.83 7.36
N TYR A 102 5.22 18.67 7.35
CA TYR A 102 3.77 18.53 7.13
C TYR A 102 3.02 18.33 8.44
N GLU A 103 1.75 18.71 8.45
CA GLU A 103 0.83 18.44 9.55
C GLU A 103 0.77 16.94 9.86
N ARG A 104 0.41 16.64 11.13
CA ARG A 104 0.25 15.24 11.55
C ARG A 104 -0.89 14.59 10.78
N VAL A 105 -0.70 13.32 10.40
CA VAL A 105 -1.78 12.52 9.78
C VAL A 105 -2.97 12.45 10.72
N ASN A 106 -4.14 12.72 10.17
CA ASN A 106 -5.41 12.67 10.87
C ASN A 106 -6.48 12.03 9.95
N PRO A 107 -7.71 11.77 10.45
CA PRO A 107 -8.75 11.06 9.68
C PRO A 107 -9.17 11.69 8.35
N ILE A 108 -8.89 12.98 8.11
CA ILE A 108 -9.26 13.64 6.85
C ILE A 108 -8.27 13.41 5.71
N HIS A 109 -7.16 12.72 5.95
CA HIS A 109 -6.07 12.57 4.98
C HIS A 109 -6.13 11.28 4.14
N SER A 110 -7.22 10.52 4.23
CA SER A 110 -7.42 9.34 3.41
C SER A 110 -8.89 9.03 3.16
N TRP A 111 -9.17 8.47 1.98
CA TRP A 111 -10.50 8.03 1.61
C TRP A 111 -10.90 6.77 2.38
N ASN A 112 -12.09 6.77 2.93
CA ASN A 112 -12.69 5.62 3.60
C ASN A 112 -13.83 5.02 2.77
N ALA A 113 -14.20 3.78 3.11
CA ALA A 113 -15.46 3.19 2.67
C ALA A 113 -16.07 2.39 3.83
N SER A 114 -17.38 2.46 4.00
CA SER A 114 -18.08 1.78 5.10
C SER A 114 -19.12 0.78 4.60
N HIS A 115 -18.79 0.04 3.53
CA HIS A 115 -19.65 -1.00 2.99
C HIS A 115 -19.43 -2.32 3.74
N LEU A 116 -20.50 -2.84 4.35
CA LEU A 116 -20.46 -3.97 5.28
C LEU A 116 -19.71 -5.20 4.72
N LEU A 117 -20.10 -5.67 3.54
CA LEU A 117 -19.51 -6.88 2.94
C LEU A 117 -18.02 -6.71 2.64
N SER A 118 -17.64 -5.63 1.98
CA SER A 118 -16.23 -5.41 1.63
C SER A 118 -15.38 -5.10 2.87
N ASN A 119 -15.93 -4.45 3.90
CA ASN A 119 -15.24 -4.30 5.18
C ASN A 119 -14.97 -5.64 5.85
N PHE A 120 -15.93 -6.57 5.81
CA PHE A 120 -15.76 -7.89 6.37
C PHE A 120 -14.65 -8.68 5.65
N PHE A 121 -14.71 -8.74 4.31
CA PHE A 121 -13.72 -9.48 3.51
C PHE A 121 -12.31 -8.84 3.52
N LEU A 122 -12.21 -7.53 3.67
CA LEU A 122 -10.95 -6.80 3.69
C LEU A 122 -10.47 -6.49 5.12
N PHE A 123 -10.96 -7.19 6.13
CA PHE A 123 -10.52 -6.99 7.51
C PHE A 123 -10.54 -5.51 7.95
N GLN A 124 -11.59 -4.78 7.57
CA GLN A 124 -11.78 -3.35 7.83
C GLN A 124 -10.68 -2.42 7.26
N LEU A 125 -9.90 -2.87 6.28
CA LEU A 125 -8.90 -2.04 5.59
C LEU A 125 -9.48 -0.71 5.09
N GLN A 126 -10.77 -0.69 4.71
CA GLN A 126 -11.47 0.49 4.23
C GLN A 126 -11.68 1.60 5.29
N ARG A 127 -11.40 1.31 6.59
CA ARG A 127 -11.30 2.30 7.67
C ARG A 127 -9.89 2.84 7.79
N HIS A 128 -9.32 3.17 6.66
CA HIS A 128 -7.91 3.49 6.45
C HIS A 128 -7.48 4.74 7.23
N SER A 129 -8.37 5.71 7.35
CA SER A 129 -8.11 6.94 8.10
C SER A 129 -7.83 6.71 9.58
N ASP A 130 -8.52 5.76 10.24
CA ASP A 130 -8.24 5.42 11.63
C ASP A 130 -6.93 4.62 11.76
N HIS A 131 -6.66 3.76 10.79
CA HIS A 131 -5.38 3.03 10.73
C HIS A 131 -4.19 4.00 10.66
N HIS A 132 -4.26 5.03 9.82
CA HIS A 132 -3.19 6.03 9.73
C HIS A 132 -3.10 6.96 10.95
N ALA A 133 -4.23 7.35 11.51
CA ALA A 133 -4.25 8.18 12.71
C ALA A 133 -3.74 7.42 13.94
N ASN A 134 -3.96 6.11 14.00
CA ASN A 134 -3.70 5.24 15.14
C ASN A 134 -3.09 3.90 14.72
N ALA A 135 -1.87 3.90 14.18
CA ALA A 135 -1.19 2.74 13.57
C ALA A 135 -1.04 1.51 14.50
N ILE A 136 -1.12 1.69 15.84
CA ILE A 136 -1.03 0.60 16.81
C ILE A 136 -2.38 -0.13 16.97
N LYS A 137 -3.47 0.49 16.50
CA LYS A 137 -4.81 -0.04 16.66
C LYS A 137 -5.03 -1.29 15.81
N ARG A 138 -5.61 -2.32 16.40
CA ARG A 138 -5.91 -3.55 15.67
C ARG A 138 -7.06 -3.33 14.69
N TYR A 139 -7.05 -4.02 13.55
CA TYR A 139 -8.06 -3.85 12.49
C TYR A 139 -9.50 -4.08 12.97
N GLN A 140 -9.71 -4.98 13.96
CA GLN A 140 -11.03 -5.31 14.50
C GLN A 140 -11.73 -4.12 15.18
N VAL A 141 -10.96 -3.17 15.68
CA VAL A 141 -11.45 -2.03 16.49
C VAL A 141 -11.24 -0.68 15.80
N LEU A 142 -11.02 -0.68 14.49
CA LEU A 142 -10.92 0.55 13.71
C LEU A 142 -12.27 1.26 13.67
N ASN A 143 -12.25 2.56 13.96
CA ASN A 143 -13.44 3.41 13.97
C ASN A 143 -13.78 3.91 12.56
N HIS A 144 -15.05 4.18 12.37
CA HIS A 144 -15.52 5.01 11.27
C HIS A 144 -15.50 6.47 11.71
N TYR A 145 -15.08 7.36 10.82
CA TYR A 145 -15.12 8.81 11.01
C TYR A 145 -15.94 9.45 9.91
N ASP A 146 -17.05 10.08 10.27
CA ASP A 146 -17.91 10.81 9.33
C ASP A 146 -17.20 12.00 8.69
N ILE A 147 -16.22 12.57 9.39
CA ILE A 147 -15.36 13.66 8.89
C ILE A 147 -14.40 13.21 7.79
N SER A 148 -14.12 11.91 7.67
CA SER A 148 -13.23 11.40 6.61
C SER A 148 -13.93 11.39 5.27
N PRO A 149 -13.23 11.68 4.16
CA PRO A 149 -13.82 11.59 2.83
C PRO A 149 -14.25 10.15 2.53
N GLN A 150 -15.45 9.99 1.98
CA GLN A 150 -16.05 8.69 1.71
C GLN A 150 -16.04 8.34 0.23
N LEU A 151 -15.53 7.16 -0.11
CA LEU A 151 -15.59 6.60 -1.45
C LEU A 151 -17.03 6.22 -1.82
N PRO A 152 -17.42 6.35 -3.10
CA PRO A 152 -18.77 6.00 -3.54
C PRO A 152 -19.08 4.50 -3.46
N PHE A 153 -18.05 3.66 -3.55
CA PHE A 153 -18.15 2.20 -3.50
C PHE A 153 -17.07 1.61 -2.57
N GLY A 154 -17.21 0.32 -2.26
CA GLY A 154 -16.17 -0.42 -1.52
C GLY A 154 -14.87 -0.55 -2.31
N TYR A 155 -13.77 -0.75 -1.63
CA TYR A 155 -12.42 -0.83 -2.21
C TYR A 155 -12.30 -1.78 -3.41
N PRO A 156 -12.84 -3.01 -3.41
CA PRO A 156 -12.72 -3.87 -4.58
C PRO A 156 -13.26 -3.23 -5.86
N THR A 157 -14.41 -2.57 -5.79
CA THR A 157 -15.00 -1.85 -6.92
C THR A 157 -14.16 -0.63 -7.29
N MET A 158 -13.69 0.13 -6.31
CA MET A 158 -12.88 1.32 -6.55
C MET A 158 -11.52 0.99 -7.17
N ILE A 159 -10.89 -0.13 -6.80
CA ILE A 159 -9.65 -0.61 -7.41
C ILE A 159 -9.88 -0.93 -8.90
N LEU A 160 -10.98 -1.62 -9.24
CA LEU A 160 -11.32 -1.91 -10.64
C LEU A 160 -11.58 -0.62 -11.43
N ILE A 161 -12.29 0.35 -10.86
CA ILE A 161 -12.54 1.64 -11.51
C ILE A 161 -11.24 2.43 -11.66
N ALA A 162 -10.33 2.38 -10.67
CA ALA A 162 -9.04 3.06 -10.73
C ALA A 162 -8.12 2.53 -11.86
N ALA A 163 -8.30 1.27 -12.24
CA ALA A 163 -7.63 0.69 -13.40
C ALA A 163 -8.18 1.22 -14.75
N LEU A 164 -9.30 1.97 -14.72
CA LEU A 164 -9.97 2.53 -15.90
C LEU A 164 -10.01 4.07 -15.81
N PRO A 165 -8.94 4.79 -16.22
CA PRO A 165 -8.83 6.25 -16.07
C PRO A 165 -10.04 7.06 -16.58
N PRO A 166 -10.68 6.72 -17.71
CA PRO A 166 -11.86 7.46 -18.17
C PRO A 166 -13.07 7.40 -17.22
N LEU A 167 -13.17 6.36 -16.39
CA LEU A 167 -14.22 6.25 -15.36
C LEU A 167 -13.76 6.87 -14.03
N TRP A 168 -12.49 6.68 -13.70
CA TRP A 168 -11.92 7.13 -12.44
C TRP A 168 -11.92 8.64 -12.28
N PHE A 169 -11.31 9.34 -13.23
CA PHE A 169 -11.10 10.79 -13.08
C PHE A 169 -12.39 11.61 -12.98
N PRO A 170 -13.42 11.42 -13.84
CA PRO A 170 -14.65 12.19 -13.69
C PRO A 170 -15.35 11.95 -12.36
N MET A 171 -15.36 10.70 -11.88
CA MET A 171 -15.98 10.32 -10.62
C MET A 171 -15.24 10.92 -9.43
N MET A 172 -13.93 10.70 -9.35
CA MET A 172 -13.16 11.05 -8.16
C MET A 172 -12.80 12.53 -8.09
N ASN A 173 -12.62 13.21 -9.22
CA ASN A 173 -12.42 14.67 -9.21
C ASN A 173 -13.65 15.38 -8.66
N LYS A 174 -14.85 14.99 -9.09
CA LYS A 174 -16.09 15.54 -8.56
C LYS A 174 -16.19 15.31 -7.04
N ARG A 175 -15.90 14.10 -6.57
CA ARG A 175 -15.91 13.77 -5.14
C ARG A 175 -14.88 14.57 -4.33
N LEU A 176 -13.70 14.78 -4.91
CA LEU A 176 -12.65 15.56 -4.29
C LEU A 176 -13.05 17.05 -4.15
N GLU A 177 -13.69 17.62 -5.16
CA GLU A 177 -14.21 19.00 -5.14
C GLU A 177 -15.32 19.14 -4.07
N GLU A 178 -16.29 18.22 -4.05
CA GLU A 178 -17.37 18.20 -3.05
C GLU A 178 -16.81 18.14 -1.63
N TRP A 179 -15.86 17.24 -1.38
CA TRP A 179 -15.24 17.08 -0.06
C TRP A 179 -14.38 18.29 0.33
N SER A 180 -13.57 18.82 -0.60
CA SER A 180 -12.75 19.99 -0.33
C SER A 180 -13.57 21.22 0.03
N SER A 181 -14.72 21.42 -0.61
CA SER A 181 -15.64 22.51 -0.28
C SER A 181 -16.25 22.35 1.11
N GLN A 182 -16.55 21.11 1.55
CA GLN A 182 -17.06 20.83 2.90
C GLN A 182 -16.01 21.12 3.98
N VAL A 183 -14.77 20.69 3.76
CA VAL A 183 -13.66 20.93 4.71
C VAL A 183 -13.34 22.43 4.84
N LEU A 184 -13.39 23.19 3.75
CA LEU A 184 -13.16 24.63 3.78
C LEU A 184 -14.32 25.42 4.41
N ALA A 185 -15.53 24.87 4.40
CA ALA A 185 -16.71 25.48 5.02
C ALA A 185 -16.83 25.19 6.54
N THR A 186 -16.02 24.28 7.06
CA THR A 186 -16.01 23.95 8.49
C THR A 186 -15.01 24.88 9.20
N PRO A 187 -15.45 25.75 10.13
CA PRO A 187 -14.62 26.75 10.79
C PRO A 187 -13.53 26.17 11.70
#